data_1e776961a0299936f68f05cb229bcdce
#
_entry.id   1e776961a0299936f68f05cb229bcdce
#
_cell.length_a   1.000
_cell.length_b   1.000
_cell.length_c   1.000
_cell.angle_alpha   90.00
_cell.angle_beta   90.00
_cell.angle_gamma   90.00
#
_symmetry.space_group_name_H-M   'P 1'
#
loop_
_entity.id
_entity.type
_entity.pdbx_description
1 polymer ?
#
loop_
_entity_poly.entity_id
_entity_poly.type
_entity_poly.pdbx_seq_one_letter_code
_entity_poly.pdbx_strand_id
1 'polypeptide(L)'
;MFANYHTHTARCHHATGEDKAYVEAAIQNGFQVLGFSDHCPWIFSDGYVSPIRMTPDELDGYVTSLTALKKEYAADITIYIGLESEYVPEMLPEQQKFLQDYPIDYQILGEHFLYPEQRGIYTGRPTDNAAELKHYV
;
A
#
# COMPACT_ATOMS: atom_id res chain seq x y z
N MET A 1 2.16 15.53 -17.39
CA MET A 1 2.82 14.51 -16.62
C MET A 1 1.88 13.37 -16.46
N PHE A 2 2.46 12.34 -16.52
CA PHE A 2 1.89 11.10 -16.87
C PHE A 2 2.46 9.97 -15.99
N ALA A 3 2.58 10.25 -14.70
CA ALA A 3 2.98 9.27 -13.70
C ALA A 3 2.05 9.33 -12.48
N ASN A 4 1.65 8.18 -11.99
CA ASN A 4 1.00 8.01 -10.70
C ASN A 4 1.78 6.97 -9.92
N TYR A 5 2.10 7.25 -8.66
CA TYR A 5 2.83 6.34 -7.76
C TYR A 5 1.98 5.92 -6.56
N HIS A 6 0.69 6.28 -6.53
CA HIS A 6 -0.18 5.98 -5.41
C HIS A 6 -1.50 5.36 -5.92
N THR A 7 -1.48 4.05 -6.13
CA THR A 7 -2.63 3.28 -6.61
C THR A 7 -2.82 2.05 -5.74
N HIS A 8 -4.03 1.90 -5.21
CA HIS A 8 -4.42 0.73 -4.43
C HIS A 8 -5.06 -0.34 -5.30
N THR A 9 -5.10 -1.58 -4.79
CA THR A 9 -5.79 -2.72 -5.39
C THR A 9 -6.96 -3.15 -4.52
N ALA A 10 -7.76 -4.10 -4.98
CA ALA A 10 -8.88 -4.62 -4.18
C ALA A 10 -8.46 -5.27 -2.85
N ARG A 11 -7.15 -5.56 -2.68
CA ARG A 11 -6.59 -6.16 -1.44
C ARG A 11 -6.60 -5.22 -0.24
N CYS A 12 -6.73 -3.91 -0.45
CA CYS A 12 -6.91 -2.95 0.64
C CYS A 12 -8.35 -2.91 1.19
N HIS A 13 -9.27 -3.70 0.63
CA HIS A 13 -10.68 -3.80 1.01
C HIS A 13 -11.52 -2.52 0.83
N HIS A 14 -10.95 -1.44 0.34
CA HIS A 14 -11.65 -0.18 0.03
C HIS A 14 -11.46 0.29 -1.42
N ALA A 15 -10.71 -0.47 -2.24
CA ALA A 15 -10.68 -0.34 -3.69
C ALA A 15 -11.38 -1.55 -4.34
N THR A 16 -11.74 -1.44 -5.60
CA THR A 16 -12.44 -2.50 -6.35
C THR A 16 -11.88 -2.65 -7.75
N GLY A 17 -12.04 -3.82 -8.34
CA GLY A 17 -11.61 -4.10 -9.71
C GLY A 17 -10.34 -4.95 -9.77
N GLU A 18 -10.06 -5.42 -10.96
CA GLU A 18 -8.88 -6.23 -11.27
C GLU A 18 -7.65 -5.33 -11.42
N ASP A 19 -6.47 -5.81 -11.01
CA ASP A 19 -5.19 -5.09 -11.16
C ASP A 19 -4.97 -4.65 -12.62
N LYS A 20 -5.32 -5.51 -13.58
CA LYS A 20 -5.23 -5.25 -15.01
C LYS A 20 -6.08 -4.04 -15.46
N ALA A 21 -7.26 -3.87 -14.90
CA ALA A 21 -8.15 -2.77 -15.26
C ALA A 21 -7.53 -1.40 -14.89
N TYR A 22 -6.79 -1.32 -13.80
CA TYR A 22 -6.03 -0.11 -13.43
C TYR A 22 -4.92 0.20 -14.44
N VAL A 23 -4.19 -0.81 -14.91
CA VAL A 23 -3.15 -0.65 -15.93
C VAL A 23 -3.76 -0.14 -17.25
N GLU A 24 -4.82 -0.79 -17.73
CA GLU A 24 -5.49 -0.41 -18.96
C GLU A 24 -6.09 1.00 -18.88
N ALA A 25 -6.69 1.36 -17.75
CA ALA A 25 -7.21 2.71 -17.52
C ALA A 25 -6.07 3.75 -17.52
N ALA A 26 -4.93 3.44 -16.92
CA ALA A 26 -3.78 4.33 -16.93
C ALA A 26 -3.26 4.57 -18.37
N ILE A 27 -3.12 3.52 -19.16
CA ILE A 27 -2.71 3.60 -20.57
C ILE A 27 -3.70 4.44 -21.37
N GLN A 28 -5.01 4.16 -21.24
CA GLN A 28 -6.07 4.92 -21.94
C GLN A 28 -6.05 6.42 -21.61
N ASN A 29 -5.64 6.78 -20.40
CA ASN A 29 -5.51 8.16 -19.96
C ASN A 29 -4.11 8.78 -20.19
N GLY A 30 -3.24 8.09 -20.93
CA GLY A 30 -1.94 8.60 -21.36
C GLY A 30 -0.86 8.61 -20.27
N PHE A 31 -1.01 7.81 -19.21
CA PHE A 31 0.04 7.63 -18.22
C PHE A 31 1.21 6.83 -18.83
N GLN A 32 2.42 7.23 -18.49
CA GLN A 32 3.65 6.55 -18.89
C GLN A 32 4.25 5.72 -17.76
N VAL A 33 3.86 6.04 -16.53
CA VAL A 33 4.29 5.34 -15.31
C VAL A 33 3.10 5.11 -14.39
N LEU A 34 2.93 3.88 -13.95
CA LEU A 34 1.97 3.50 -12.92
C LEU A 34 2.68 2.76 -11.80
N GLY A 35 2.67 3.33 -10.62
CA GLY A 35 3.12 2.69 -9.39
C GLY A 35 1.92 2.20 -8.59
N PHE A 36 1.90 0.92 -8.29
CA PHE A 36 1.00 0.38 -7.28
C PHE A 36 1.65 0.52 -5.91
N SER A 37 0.90 1.00 -4.94
CA SER A 37 1.34 1.19 -3.56
C SER A 37 0.20 0.87 -2.60
N ASP A 38 -0.25 -0.38 -2.65
CA ASP A 38 -1.29 -0.82 -1.73
C ASP A 38 -0.80 -0.81 -0.28
N HIS A 39 -1.72 -0.76 0.68
CA HIS A 39 -1.35 -0.76 2.09
C HIS A 39 -0.49 -1.97 2.44
N CYS A 40 0.66 -1.69 3.03
CA CYS A 40 1.62 -2.71 3.43
C CYS A 40 0.98 -3.68 4.43
N PRO A 41 1.10 -5.00 4.23
CA PRO A 41 0.65 -5.96 5.21
C PRO A 41 1.54 -5.90 6.45
N TRP A 42 0.91 -5.77 7.62
CA TRP A 42 1.59 -5.87 8.90
C TRP A 42 1.38 -7.24 9.53
N ILE A 43 2.40 -7.74 10.23
CA ILE A 43 2.30 -8.96 11.03
C ILE A 43 1.84 -8.57 12.44
N PHE A 44 0.58 -8.85 12.74
CA PHE A 44 0.01 -8.58 14.06
C PHE A 44 0.10 -9.84 14.94
N SER A 45 0.91 -9.80 15.97
CA SER A 45 1.16 -10.94 16.86
C SER A 45 -0.04 -11.35 17.72
N ASP A 46 -1.04 -10.50 17.84
CA ASP A 46 -2.29 -10.73 18.58
C ASP A 46 -3.41 -11.34 17.72
N GLY A 47 -3.13 -11.64 16.44
CA GLY A 47 -4.10 -12.19 15.50
C GLY A 47 -5.10 -11.17 14.93
N TYR A 48 -4.86 -9.89 15.14
CA TYR A 48 -5.66 -8.84 14.51
C TYR A 48 -5.59 -8.95 12.98
N VAL A 49 -6.73 -8.78 12.32
CA VAL A 49 -6.85 -8.72 10.86
C VAL A 49 -7.33 -7.32 10.49
N SER A 50 -6.51 -6.60 9.73
CA SER A 50 -6.82 -5.25 9.30
C SER A 50 -7.97 -5.21 8.31
N PRO A 51 -8.94 -4.28 8.45
CA PRO A 51 -9.97 -4.06 7.45
C PRO A 51 -9.54 -3.17 6.28
N ILE A 52 -8.32 -2.62 6.29
CA ILE A 52 -7.87 -1.63 5.29
C ILE A 52 -6.61 -2.05 4.53
N ARG A 53 -6.03 -3.19 4.80
CA ARG A 53 -4.80 -3.66 4.14
C ARG A 53 -4.85 -5.14 3.83
N MET A 54 -4.06 -5.56 2.84
CA MET A 54 -3.87 -6.97 2.57
C MET A 54 -3.29 -7.70 3.77
N THR A 55 -3.62 -8.98 3.91
CA THR A 55 -2.96 -9.86 4.87
C THR A 55 -1.57 -10.26 4.38
N PRO A 56 -0.66 -10.70 5.26
CA PRO A 56 0.65 -11.23 4.83
C PRO A 56 0.56 -12.31 3.74
N ASP A 57 -0.44 -13.18 3.81
CA ASP A 57 -0.64 -14.28 2.85
C ASP A 57 -1.06 -13.78 1.44
N GLU A 58 -1.60 -12.58 1.33
CA GLU A 58 -2.01 -12.00 0.05
C GLU A 58 -0.85 -11.30 -0.70
N LEU A 59 0.29 -11.04 -0.03
CA LEU A 59 1.41 -10.34 -0.63
C LEU A 59 2.01 -11.08 -1.82
N ASP A 60 2.11 -12.42 -1.75
CA ASP A 60 2.56 -13.25 -2.88
C ASP A 60 1.67 -13.05 -4.11
N GLY A 61 0.36 -13.04 -3.92
CA GLY A 61 -0.61 -12.79 -5.00
C GLY A 61 -0.50 -11.39 -5.58
N TYR A 62 -0.28 -10.38 -4.74
CA TYR A 62 -0.05 -9.00 -5.15
C TYR A 62 1.19 -8.89 -6.05
N VAL A 63 2.33 -9.35 -5.56
CA VAL A 63 3.61 -9.26 -6.30
C VAL A 63 3.57 -10.09 -7.58
N THR A 64 2.99 -11.28 -7.55
CA THR A 64 2.86 -12.15 -8.73
C THR A 64 2.01 -11.50 -9.81
N SER A 65 0.85 -10.98 -9.46
CA SER A 65 -0.07 -10.30 -10.37
C SER A 65 0.61 -9.10 -11.03
N LEU A 66 1.21 -8.21 -10.24
CA LEU A 66 1.83 -7.00 -10.75
C LEU A 66 3.10 -7.28 -11.57
N THR A 67 3.87 -8.31 -11.21
CA THR A 67 5.03 -8.75 -12.01
C THR A 67 4.60 -9.26 -13.38
N ALA A 68 3.50 -10.00 -13.45
CA ALA A 68 2.94 -10.45 -14.73
C ALA A 68 2.48 -9.27 -15.59
N LEU A 69 1.77 -8.31 -15.02
CA LEU A 69 1.33 -7.09 -15.70
C LEU A 69 2.50 -6.19 -16.14
N LYS A 70 3.52 -6.03 -15.30
CA LYS A 70 4.77 -5.31 -15.63
C LYS A 70 5.44 -5.90 -16.88
N LYS A 71 5.38 -7.21 -17.05
CA LYS A 71 5.90 -7.90 -18.23
C LYS A 71 4.96 -7.78 -19.43
N GLU A 72 3.66 -7.97 -19.23
CA GLU A 72 2.64 -7.94 -20.29
C GLU A 72 2.59 -6.57 -20.98
N TYR A 73 2.65 -5.49 -20.21
CA TYR A 73 2.51 -4.10 -20.69
C TYR A 73 3.83 -3.33 -20.81
N ALA A 74 4.98 -4.04 -20.84
CA ALA A 74 6.30 -3.40 -20.85
C ALA A 74 6.54 -2.43 -22.02
N ALA A 75 5.83 -2.61 -23.15
CA ALA A 75 5.91 -1.70 -24.32
C ALA A 75 5.01 -0.47 -24.20
N ASP A 76 4.03 -0.48 -23.32
CA ASP A 76 2.97 0.53 -23.25
C ASP A 76 3.13 1.46 -22.04
N ILE A 77 3.53 0.91 -20.89
CA ILE A 77 3.63 1.64 -19.63
C ILE A 77 4.70 1.03 -18.71
N THR A 78 5.41 1.89 -17.96
CA THR A 78 6.30 1.41 -16.90
C THR A 78 5.51 1.17 -15.62
N ILE A 79 5.55 -0.05 -15.09
CA ILE A 79 4.87 -0.40 -13.84
C ILE A 79 5.91 -0.56 -12.72
N TYR A 80 5.65 0.05 -11.57
CA TYR A 80 6.40 -0.13 -10.32
C TYR A 80 5.54 -0.81 -9.27
N ILE A 81 6.14 -1.74 -8.54
CA ILE A 81 5.52 -2.48 -7.44
C ILE A 81 5.98 -1.84 -6.15
N GLY A 82 5.10 -1.15 -5.47
CA GLY A 82 5.37 -0.47 -4.22
C GLY A 82 4.41 -0.87 -3.11
N LEU A 83 4.58 -0.26 -1.96
CA LEU A 83 3.70 -0.38 -0.80
C LEU A 83 3.55 0.98 -0.13
N GLU A 84 2.38 1.25 0.44
CA GLU A 84 2.17 2.35 1.37
C GLU A 84 2.28 1.82 2.80
N SER A 85 3.26 2.34 3.53
CA SER A 85 3.59 1.87 4.88
C SER A 85 3.53 3.01 5.88
N GLU A 86 3.02 2.74 7.06
CA GLU A 86 3.14 3.63 8.22
C GLU A 86 4.49 3.46 8.91
N TYR A 87 4.89 4.47 9.66
CA TYR A 87 6.07 4.41 10.52
C TYR A 87 5.68 3.94 11.93
N VAL A 88 5.79 2.65 12.17
CA VAL A 88 5.54 2.02 13.47
C VAL A 88 6.83 1.38 13.98
N PRO A 89 7.66 2.12 14.76
CA PRO A 89 9.02 1.71 15.13
C PRO A 89 9.12 0.31 15.72
N GLU A 90 8.18 -0.08 16.58
CA GLU A 90 8.17 -1.39 17.22
C GLU A 90 7.92 -2.56 16.28
N MET A 91 7.28 -2.34 15.13
CA MET A 91 6.94 -3.36 14.14
C MET A 91 7.91 -3.39 12.96
N LEU A 92 8.67 -2.32 12.73
CA LEU A 92 9.56 -2.18 11.57
C LEU A 92 10.57 -3.33 11.39
N PRO A 93 11.26 -3.82 12.43
CA PRO A 93 12.26 -4.88 12.23
C PRO A 93 11.67 -6.17 11.67
N GLU A 94 10.47 -6.55 12.14
CA GLU A 94 9.77 -7.73 11.66
C GLU A 94 9.25 -7.53 10.24
N GLN A 95 8.68 -6.36 9.96
CA GLN A 95 8.22 -6.00 8.62
C GLN A 95 9.36 -5.96 7.60
N GLN A 96 10.49 -5.35 7.94
CA GLN A 96 11.66 -5.31 7.05
C GLN A 96 12.16 -6.73 6.72
N LYS A 97 12.21 -7.59 7.72
CA LYS A 97 12.57 -8.99 7.53
C LYS A 97 11.56 -9.74 6.66
N PHE A 98 10.28 -9.47 6.82
CA PHE A 98 9.22 -10.08 6.02
C PHE A 98 9.29 -9.65 4.55
N LEU A 99 9.57 -8.38 4.29
CA LEU A 99 9.60 -7.81 2.94
C LEU A 99 10.92 -8.04 2.19
N GLN A 100 12.01 -8.46 2.86
CA GLN A 100 13.36 -8.47 2.29
C GLN A 100 13.53 -9.28 1.01
N ASP A 101 12.72 -10.33 0.84
CA ASP A 101 12.81 -11.25 -0.32
C ASP A 101 11.80 -10.90 -1.43
N TYR A 102 10.97 -9.87 -1.23
CA TYR A 102 10.01 -9.40 -2.21
C TYR A 102 10.61 -8.30 -3.11
N PRO A 103 10.34 -8.33 -4.42
CA PRO A 103 10.83 -7.34 -5.37
C PRO A 103 9.99 -6.05 -5.30
N ILE A 104 10.02 -5.36 -4.16
CA ILE A 104 9.36 -4.08 -3.96
C ILE A 104 10.25 -2.97 -4.50
N ASP A 105 9.77 -2.23 -5.49
CA ASP A 105 10.53 -1.15 -6.15
C ASP A 105 10.63 0.11 -5.27
N TYR A 106 9.59 0.41 -4.44
CA TYR A 106 9.52 1.61 -3.59
C TYR A 106 8.52 1.47 -2.46
N GLN A 107 8.61 2.37 -1.48
CA GLN A 107 7.58 2.53 -0.45
C GLN A 107 7.19 4.00 -0.31
N ILE A 108 5.90 4.25 -0.04
CA ILE A 108 5.37 5.56 0.32
C ILE A 108 5.11 5.54 1.83
N LEU A 109 5.49 6.62 2.50
CA LEU A 109 5.11 6.83 3.89
C LEU A 109 3.68 7.35 3.95
N GLY A 110 2.77 6.56 4.49
CA GLY A 110 1.42 6.93 4.86
C GLY A 110 1.29 6.98 6.38
N GLU A 111 0.54 7.92 6.91
CA GLU A 111 0.28 8.02 8.35
C GLU A 111 -1.23 7.99 8.58
N HIS A 112 -1.79 6.79 8.72
CA HIS A 112 -3.23 6.58 8.88
C HIS A 112 -3.65 6.50 10.34
N PHE A 113 -2.74 6.13 11.24
CA PHE A 113 -3.02 5.96 12.67
C PHE A 113 -1.90 6.55 13.53
N LEU A 114 -2.25 7.13 14.67
CA LEU A 114 -1.27 7.67 15.64
C LEU A 114 -0.44 6.58 16.35
N TYR A 115 -0.92 5.34 16.32
CA TYR A 115 -0.32 4.15 16.96
C TYR A 115 -0.55 2.95 16.05
N PRO A 116 -0.01 1.76 16.37
CA PRO A 116 -0.38 0.54 15.65
C PRO A 116 -1.90 0.44 15.48
N GLU A 117 -2.34 0.13 14.28
CA GLU A 117 -3.74 0.23 13.82
C GLU A 117 -4.77 -0.32 14.81
N GLN A 118 -4.50 -1.50 15.41
CA GLN A 118 -5.43 -2.14 16.35
C GLN A 118 -5.67 -1.33 17.64
N ARG A 119 -4.86 -0.32 17.91
CA ARG A 119 -4.99 0.58 19.07
C ARG A 119 -5.02 2.05 18.69
N GLY A 120 -4.86 2.31 17.39
CA GLY A 120 -4.64 3.66 16.89
C GLY A 120 -5.92 4.45 16.66
N ILE A 121 -5.76 5.76 16.65
CA ILE A 121 -6.78 6.70 16.24
C ILE A 121 -6.54 7.01 14.77
N TYR A 122 -7.56 6.81 13.93
CA TYR A 122 -7.49 7.15 12.52
C TYR A 122 -7.29 8.65 12.32
N THR A 123 -6.22 9.02 11.63
CA THR A 123 -5.80 10.42 11.45
C THR A 123 -6.71 11.24 10.54
N GLY A 124 -7.42 10.57 9.61
CA GLY A 124 -8.36 11.21 8.69
C GLY A 124 -9.70 11.64 9.31
N ARG A 125 -9.95 11.37 10.61
CA ARG A 125 -11.16 11.84 11.28
C ARG A 125 -11.00 13.29 11.73
N PRO A 126 -12.06 14.10 11.69
CA PRO A 126 -12.04 15.42 12.29
C PRO A 126 -11.78 15.32 13.81
N THR A 127 -10.91 16.17 14.34
CA THR A 127 -10.74 16.34 15.78
C THR A 127 -10.64 17.82 16.11
N ASP A 128 -11.32 18.23 17.18
CA ASP A 128 -11.21 19.54 17.85
C ASP A 128 -10.47 19.41 19.18
N ASN A 129 -9.99 18.23 19.51
CA ASN A 129 -9.24 17.94 20.71
C ASN A 129 -7.77 18.37 20.57
N ALA A 130 -7.39 19.48 21.21
CA ALA A 130 -6.03 20.00 21.17
C ALA A 130 -4.96 19.03 21.72
N ALA A 131 -5.34 18.08 22.58
CA ALA A 131 -4.42 17.06 23.09
C ALA A 131 -4.14 15.99 22.02
N GLU A 132 -5.14 15.60 21.21
CA GLU A 132 -4.94 14.73 20.06
C GLU A 132 -4.04 15.39 19.02
N LEU A 133 -4.26 16.67 18.68
CA LEU A 133 -3.46 17.40 17.70
C LEU A 133 -1.96 17.45 18.05
N LYS A 134 -1.60 17.42 19.33
CA LYS A 134 -0.20 17.40 19.76
C LYS A 134 0.55 16.10 19.43
N HIS A 135 -0.15 15.03 19.13
CA HIS A 135 0.46 13.76 18.73
C HIS A 135 0.82 13.72 17.24
N TYR A 136 0.38 14.71 16.45
CA TYR A 136 0.71 14.81 15.02
C TYR A 136 1.96 15.65 14.70
N VAL A 137 2.62 16.20 15.73
CA VAL A 137 3.76 17.12 15.56
C VAL A 137 5.03 16.54 16.13
#